data_31303e3fd5361abb1301ec29b80063c2
#
_entry.id   31303e3fd5361abb1301ec29b80063c2
#
_cell.length_a   1.000
_cell.length_b   1.000
_cell.length_c   1.000
_cell.angle_alpha   90.00
_cell.angle_beta   90.00
_cell.angle_gamma   90.00
#
_symmetry.space_group_name_H-M   'P 1'
#
loop_
_entity.id
_entity.type
_entity.pdbx_description
1 polymer ?
#
loop_
_entity_poly.entity_id
_entity_poly.type
_entity_poly.pdbx_seq_one_letter_code
_entity_poly.pdbx_strand_id
1 'polypeptide(L)'
;YGDHVYKKGALVAHNLRGSIGDELFFEAIHNIMEDFKYSAISSDTLEKYFTQYSGIDMEPFFRDWVFSGGYNLVVLDSFLAVENGENYDVVLTLQQKLKGRENMHDEVPVYYSVFDSEWNQESGMFKMSGYRSQESIETSIEPVHVQLYFGNEQAQARTMDKVVVTEIESLDLKNMFWDVEVDAVEDSALVFFEHFWSQPDPVKALDIKPYRLSEYHYWRVSGLDLEKAEMSGQFFYDGRVGGYLDIDLVSIQEDSLVLLHRVNASDDWVEYEFYSKNILGQSDNAWGLIELDKILPGEYTLANLDRTILHSSDNILESVVEIFPNPARNEITVNLNDNLSLSDLLFEIYNIEGKLIQSESLIDIVTRMNVSNFANGVYNYRLVKGGRAIDSGKFVLN
;
A
#
# COMPACT_ATOMS: atom_id res chain seq x y z
N TYR A 1 -14.47 4.23 27.46
CA TYR A 1 -13.45 5.21 27.05
C TYR A 1 -12.14 4.46 26.91
N GLY A 2 -11.77 4.14 25.71
CA GLY A 2 -10.59 3.37 25.39
C GLY A 2 -9.72 4.07 24.34
N ASP A 3 -8.84 3.31 23.74
CA ASP A 3 -7.90 3.77 22.72
C ASP A 3 -8.56 4.53 21.56
N HIS A 4 -9.82 4.26 21.29
CA HIS A 4 -10.58 4.95 20.25
C HIS A 4 -10.72 6.45 20.51
N VAL A 5 -11.04 6.87 21.74
CA VAL A 5 -11.25 8.29 22.06
C VAL A 5 -9.93 9.04 22.11
N TYR A 6 -8.95 8.48 22.79
CA TYR A 6 -7.70 9.19 23.04
C TYR A 6 -6.69 9.02 21.91
N LYS A 7 -6.46 7.78 21.45
CA LYS A 7 -5.44 7.53 20.42
C LYS A 7 -5.95 7.90 19.03
N LYS A 8 -7.07 7.32 18.57
CA LYS A 8 -7.61 7.65 17.24
C LYS A 8 -8.08 9.11 17.19
N GLY A 9 -8.71 9.63 18.22
CA GLY A 9 -9.13 11.03 18.26
C GLY A 9 -7.97 12.02 18.11
N ALA A 10 -6.83 11.75 18.75
CA ALA A 10 -5.62 12.55 18.57
C ALA A 10 -5.06 12.48 17.14
N LEU A 11 -5.07 11.29 16.54
CA LEU A 11 -4.64 11.11 15.13
C LEU A 11 -5.58 11.84 14.16
N VAL A 12 -6.89 11.80 14.39
CA VAL A 12 -7.87 12.53 13.58
C VAL A 12 -7.66 14.04 13.70
N ALA A 13 -7.41 14.56 14.91
CA ALA A 13 -7.10 15.98 15.10
C ALA A 13 -5.78 16.38 14.41
N HIS A 14 -4.77 15.51 14.46
CA HIS A 14 -3.50 15.70 13.73
C HIS A 14 -3.74 15.75 12.22
N ASN A 15 -4.53 14.81 11.67
CA ASN A 15 -4.86 14.78 10.25
C ASN A 15 -5.69 15.99 9.81
N LEU A 16 -6.61 16.45 10.64
CA LEU A 16 -7.38 17.68 10.39
C LEU A 16 -6.47 18.90 10.32
N ARG A 17 -5.53 19.01 11.27
CA ARG A 17 -4.50 20.05 11.27
C ARG A 17 -3.66 19.99 9.98
N GLY A 18 -3.17 18.81 9.59
CA GLY A 18 -2.45 18.63 8.33
C GLY A 18 -3.31 18.92 7.08
N SER A 19 -4.63 18.75 7.14
CA SER A 19 -5.51 18.99 5.99
C SER A 19 -5.80 20.48 5.73
N ILE A 20 -5.80 21.30 6.77
CA ILE A 20 -6.14 22.74 6.67
C ILE A 20 -4.99 23.68 7.06
N GLY A 21 -3.90 23.15 7.58
CA GLY A 21 -2.73 23.92 8.04
C GLY A 21 -2.86 24.46 9.45
N ASP A 22 -1.73 24.82 10.04
CA ASP A 22 -1.63 25.24 11.43
C ASP A 22 -2.47 26.48 11.76
N GLU A 23 -2.37 27.51 10.95
CA GLU A 23 -3.00 28.79 11.20
C GLU A 23 -4.53 28.61 11.28
N LEU A 24 -5.14 28.04 10.24
CA LEU A 24 -6.60 27.83 10.19
C LEU A 24 -7.08 26.83 11.26
N PHE A 25 -6.29 25.80 11.54
CA PHE A 25 -6.63 24.82 12.57
C PHE A 25 -6.70 25.45 13.97
N PHE A 26 -5.67 26.18 14.38
CA PHE A 26 -5.65 26.78 15.70
C PHE A 26 -6.61 27.95 15.84
N GLU A 27 -6.85 28.73 14.78
CA GLU A 27 -7.88 29.76 14.76
C GLU A 27 -9.28 29.15 14.93
N ALA A 28 -9.60 28.09 14.18
CA ALA A 28 -10.88 27.39 14.30
C ALA A 28 -11.08 26.80 15.70
N ILE A 29 -10.06 26.13 16.26
CA ILE A 29 -10.10 25.59 17.64
C ILE A 29 -10.35 26.70 18.64
N HIS A 30 -9.65 27.84 18.54
CA HIS A 30 -9.83 28.97 19.45
C HIS A 30 -11.28 29.49 19.41
N ASN A 31 -11.81 29.73 18.24
CA ASN A 31 -13.19 30.24 18.05
C ASN A 31 -14.24 29.23 18.54
N ILE A 32 -14.06 27.93 18.25
CA ILE A 32 -14.92 26.85 18.75
C ILE A 32 -14.92 26.82 20.28
N MET A 33 -13.75 26.94 20.93
CA MET A 33 -13.65 26.93 22.39
C MET A 33 -14.33 28.15 23.06
N GLU A 34 -14.29 29.31 22.42
CA GLU A 34 -15.01 30.50 22.92
C GLU A 34 -16.53 30.36 22.71
N ASP A 35 -16.99 29.93 21.54
CA ASP A 35 -18.40 29.80 21.21
C ASP A 35 -19.11 28.72 22.04
N PHE A 36 -18.41 27.60 22.33
CA PHE A 36 -18.97 26.47 23.09
C PHE A 36 -18.47 26.39 24.53
N LYS A 37 -17.99 27.49 25.09
CA LYS A 37 -17.54 27.56 26.46
C LYS A 37 -18.60 27.03 27.44
N TYR A 38 -18.23 26.01 28.21
CA TYR A 38 -19.12 25.31 29.15
C TYR A 38 -20.30 24.55 28.51
N SER A 39 -20.24 24.28 27.22
CA SER A 39 -21.24 23.53 26.46
C SER A 39 -20.65 22.23 25.89
N ALA A 40 -21.52 21.30 25.53
CA ALA A 40 -21.16 20.14 24.73
C ALA A 40 -21.24 20.45 23.24
N ILE A 41 -20.36 19.89 22.44
CA ILE A 41 -20.33 20.01 20.99
C ILE A 41 -20.41 18.63 20.35
N SER A 42 -21.20 18.47 19.27
CA SER A 42 -21.25 17.24 18.49
C SER A 42 -20.26 17.26 17.33
N SER A 43 -19.95 16.09 16.76
CA SER A 43 -19.10 15.99 15.59
C SER A 43 -19.65 16.72 14.37
N ASP A 44 -21.00 16.68 14.13
CA ASP A 44 -21.65 17.44 13.05
C ASP A 44 -21.51 18.96 13.25
N THR A 45 -21.49 19.41 14.49
CA THR A 45 -21.28 20.83 14.81
C THR A 45 -19.81 21.19 14.58
N LEU A 46 -18.86 20.35 14.98
CA LEU A 46 -17.44 20.55 14.70
C LEU A 46 -17.16 20.66 13.19
N GLU A 47 -17.71 19.77 12.38
CA GLU A 47 -17.59 19.81 10.91
C GLU A 47 -18.02 21.17 10.37
N LYS A 48 -19.22 21.65 10.75
CA LYS A 48 -19.75 22.95 10.30
C LYS A 48 -18.86 24.12 10.70
N TYR A 49 -18.37 24.11 11.94
CA TYR A 49 -17.50 25.18 12.43
C TYR A 49 -16.13 25.17 11.77
N PHE A 50 -15.52 23.99 11.59
CA PHE A 50 -14.27 23.89 10.84
C PHE A 50 -14.44 24.34 9.39
N THR A 51 -15.54 23.97 8.73
CA THR A 51 -15.87 24.47 7.39
C THR A 51 -16.02 25.99 7.39
N GLN A 52 -16.73 26.54 8.36
CA GLN A 52 -16.98 27.99 8.47
C GLN A 52 -15.67 28.77 8.69
N TYR A 53 -14.81 28.34 9.61
CA TYR A 53 -13.61 29.08 9.96
C TYR A 53 -12.43 28.85 9.00
N SER A 54 -12.32 27.67 8.41
CA SER A 54 -11.27 27.40 7.42
C SER A 54 -11.63 27.88 6.02
N GLY A 55 -12.92 28.00 5.70
CA GLY A 55 -13.41 28.23 4.34
C GLY A 55 -13.28 27.01 3.41
N ILE A 56 -12.89 25.86 3.97
CA ILE A 56 -12.70 24.58 3.26
C ILE A 56 -13.87 23.66 3.63
N ASP A 57 -14.49 23.00 2.64
CA ASP A 57 -15.52 21.99 2.92
C ASP A 57 -14.93 20.82 3.66
N MET A 58 -15.37 20.58 4.90
CA MET A 58 -14.87 19.52 5.77
C MET A 58 -15.74 18.25 5.72
N GLU A 59 -16.82 18.22 4.94
CA GLU A 59 -17.67 17.02 4.83
C GLU A 59 -16.84 15.78 4.42
N PRO A 60 -15.98 15.81 3.37
CA PRO A 60 -15.20 14.64 2.98
C PRO A 60 -14.31 14.15 4.12
N PHE A 61 -13.62 15.06 4.81
CA PHE A 61 -12.75 14.71 5.93
C PHE A 61 -13.54 14.06 7.09
N PHE A 62 -14.66 14.69 7.53
CA PHE A 62 -15.45 14.16 8.65
C PHE A 62 -16.13 12.84 8.30
N ARG A 63 -16.66 12.69 7.09
CA ARG A 63 -17.21 11.43 6.58
C ARG A 63 -16.15 10.30 6.67
N ASP A 64 -14.92 10.59 6.26
CA ASP A 64 -13.89 9.58 6.12
C ASP A 64 -13.15 9.28 7.43
N TRP A 65 -12.91 10.27 8.28
CA TRP A 65 -12.12 10.10 9.50
C TRP A 65 -12.93 10.03 10.79
N VAL A 66 -14.11 10.67 10.83
CA VAL A 66 -14.92 10.79 12.05
C VAL A 66 -16.12 9.85 12.01
N PHE A 67 -16.86 9.84 10.89
CA PHE A 67 -18.10 9.06 10.77
C PHE A 67 -17.87 7.66 10.18
N SER A 68 -16.67 7.37 9.69
CA SER A 68 -16.28 6.05 9.19
C SER A 68 -15.15 5.44 10.01
N GLY A 69 -15.04 4.12 9.97
CA GLY A 69 -13.96 3.37 10.59
C GLY A 69 -12.72 3.28 9.71
N GLY A 70 -11.64 2.71 10.27
CA GLY A 70 -10.42 2.38 9.54
C GLY A 70 -9.48 3.55 9.30
N TYR A 71 -8.52 3.29 8.41
CA TYR A 71 -7.48 4.23 7.98
C TYR A 71 -7.25 4.10 6.48
N ASN A 72 -6.79 5.16 5.86
CA ASN A 72 -6.18 5.10 4.54
C ASN A 72 -4.66 4.96 4.65
N LEU A 73 -4.05 4.65 3.52
CA LEU A 73 -2.62 4.65 3.29
C LEU A 73 -2.40 5.08 1.85
N VAL A 74 -1.63 6.13 1.61
CA VAL A 74 -1.20 6.50 0.26
C VAL A 74 0.24 6.03 0.09
N VAL A 75 0.48 5.25 -0.95
CA VAL A 75 1.81 4.74 -1.33
C VAL A 75 2.22 5.31 -2.67
N LEU A 76 3.51 5.58 -2.82
CA LEU A 76 4.14 5.91 -4.10
C LEU A 76 4.53 4.60 -4.78
N ASP A 77 3.89 4.29 -5.91
CA ASP A 77 4.23 3.11 -6.73
C ASP A 77 5.50 3.37 -7.55
N SER A 78 5.61 4.56 -8.12
CA SER A 78 6.77 5.00 -8.90
C SER A 78 6.74 6.51 -9.12
N PHE A 79 7.89 7.06 -9.52
CA PHE A 79 7.96 8.41 -10.10
C PHE A 79 8.78 8.39 -11.40
N LEU A 80 8.50 9.36 -12.27
CA LEU A 80 9.24 9.60 -13.51
C LEU A 80 9.57 11.07 -13.58
N ALA A 81 10.86 11.40 -13.68
CA ALA A 81 11.33 12.77 -13.83
C ALA A 81 11.78 13.03 -15.28
N VAL A 82 11.43 14.19 -15.80
CA VAL A 82 11.81 14.65 -17.14
C VAL A 82 12.31 16.09 -17.04
N GLU A 83 13.49 16.37 -17.59
CA GLU A 83 14.03 17.72 -17.65
C GLU A 83 13.08 18.66 -18.42
N ASN A 84 12.83 19.83 -17.86
CA ASN A 84 12.03 20.88 -18.45
C ASN A 84 12.72 22.26 -18.25
N GLY A 85 13.67 22.59 -19.13
CA GLY A 85 14.48 23.78 -19.03
C GLY A 85 15.48 23.74 -17.89
N GLU A 86 15.32 24.59 -16.87
CA GLU A 86 16.12 24.59 -15.64
C GLU A 86 15.47 23.80 -14.51
N ASN A 87 14.28 23.26 -14.74
CA ASN A 87 13.47 22.49 -13.78
C ASN A 87 13.25 21.04 -14.24
N TYR A 88 12.58 20.29 -13.42
CA TYR A 88 12.14 18.92 -13.71
C TYR A 88 10.64 18.79 -13.51
N ASP A 89 9.96 18.20 -14.49
CA ASP A 89 8.59 17.72 -14.35
C ASP A 89 8.63 16.30 -13.79
N VAL A 90 7.99 16.07 -12.64
CA VAL A 90 7.97 14.77 -11.97
C VAL A 90 6.54 14.25 -11.94
N VAL A 91 6.31 13.11 -12.58
CA VAL A 91 5.02 12.41 -12.54
C VAL A 91 5.08 11.35 -11.43
N LEU A 92 4.25 11.50 -10.42
CA LEU A 92 4.08 10.57 -9.31
C LEU A 92 2.93 9.62 -9.62
N THR A 93 3.15 8.32 -9.57
CA THR A 93 2.10 7.31 -9.65
C THR A 93 1.79 6.82 -8.24
N LEU A 94 0.54 6.99 -7.83
CA LEU A 94 0.10 6.81 -6.45
C LEU A 94 -1.03 5.79 -6.37
N GLN A 95 -1.07 5.09 -5.25
CA GLN A 95 -2.16 4.18 -4.90
C GLN A 95 -2.64 4.46 -3.49
N GLN A 96 -3.97 4.51 -3.30
CA GLN A 96 -4.58 4.53 -1.98
C GLN A 96 -4.94 3.11 -1.56
N LYS A 97 -4.44 2.67 -0.41
CA LYS A 97 -4.78 1.39 0.24
C LYS A 97 -5.60 1.65 1.49
N LEU A 98 -6.36 0.67 1.94
CA LEU A 98 -7.28 0.80 3.06
C LEU A 98 -6.98 -0.21 4.17
N LYS A 99 -7.16 0.20 5.40
CA LYS A 99 -7.08 -0.64 6.60
C LYS A 99 -8.40 -0.56 7.38
N GLY A 100 -9.16 -1.66 7.40
CA GLY A 100 -10.39 -1.77 8.19
C GLY A 100 -11.54 -0.88 7.71
N ARG A 101 -11.61 -0.60 6.41
CA ARG A 101 -12.72 0.10 5.74
C ARG A 101 -12.86 -0.34 4.29
N GLU A 102 -13.97 0.01 3.66
CA GLU A 102 -14.29 -0.38 2.28
C GLU A 102 -14.16 0.78 1.29
N ASN A 103 -14.49 2.02 1.71
CA ASN A 103 -14.51 3.17 0.82
C ASN A 103 -13.20 3.95 0.88
N MET A 104 -12.70 4.41 -0.28
CA MET A 104 -11.56 5.32 -0.37
C MET A 104 -11.87 6.64 0.32
N HIS A 105 -10.81 7.30 0.82
CA HIS A 105 -10.91 8.67 1.26
C HIS A 105 -10.90 9.61 0.05
N ASP A 106 -11.62 10.71 0.15
CA ASP A 106 -11.59 11.79 -0.83
C ASP A 106 -10.75 12.96 -0.32
N GLU A 107 -10.20 13.74 -1.25
CA GLU A 107 -9.44 14.97 -0.95
C GLU A 107 -8.31 14.73 0.05
N VAL A 108 -7.66 13.55 -0.02
CA VAL A 108 -6.57 13.17 0.87
C VAL A 108 -5.35 14.07 0.60
N PRO A 109 -4.87 14.84 1.59
CA PRO A 109 -3.64 15.61 1.40
C PRO A 109 -2.45 14.67 1.32
N VAL A 110 -1.71 14.76 0.23
CA VAL A 110 -0.49 13.98 -0.02
C VAL A 110 0.69 14.92 0.04
N TYR A 111 1.46 14.83 1.11
CA TYR A 111 2.70 15.55 1.29
C TYR A 111 3.84 14.77 0.66
N TYR A 112 4.65 15.45 -0.12
CA TYR A 112 5.82 14.87 -0.78
C TYR A 112 7.08 15.68 -0.49
N SER A 113 8.20 14.98 -0.53
CA SER A 113 9.53 15.57 -0.53
C SER A 113 10.35 14.93 -1.64
N VAL A 114 10.92 15.77 -2.50
CA VAL A 114 11.84 15.37 -3.56
C VAL A 114 13.26 15.62 -3.07
N PHE A 115 14.16 14.70 -3.34
CA PHE A 115 15.56 14.80 -2.96
C PHE A 115 16.47 14.67 -4.19
N ASP A 116 17.55 15.44 -4.22
CA ASP A 116 18.65 15.26 -5.16
C ASP A 116 19.77 14.38 -4.58
N SER A 117 20.84 14.17 -5.34
CA SER A 117 22.00 13.38 -4.94
C SER A 117 22.86 14.01 -3.82
N GLU A 118 22.68 15.29 -3.54
CA GLU A 118 23.34 16.01 -2.45
C GLU A 118 22.46 16.12 -1.20
N TRP A 119 21.29 15.44 -1.21
CA TRP A 119 20.26 15.45 -0.18
C TRP A 119 19.56 16.81 0.00
N ASN A 120 19.69 17.73 -0.97
CA ASN A 120 18.82 18.90 -0.99
C ASN A 120 17.37 18.45 -1.15
N GLN A 121 16.45 19.18 -0.51
CA GLN A 121 15.05 18.79 -0.42
C GLN A 121 14.13 19.91 -0.89
N GLU A 122 13.19 19.58 -1.77
CA GLU A 122 12.01 20.40 -2.04
C GLU A 122 10.74 19.62 -1.66
N SER A 123 9.78 20.31 -1.05
CA SER A 123 8.56 19.68 -0.53
C SER A 123 7.32 20.42 -0.97
N GLY A 124 6.23 19.70 -1.10
CA GLY A 124 4.93 20.25 -1.43
C GLY A 124 3.80 19.35 -1.02
N MET A 125 2.59 19.73 -1.44
CA MET A 125 1.36 18.98 -1.13
C MET A 125 0.38 19.13 -2.28
N PHE A 126 -0.32 18.05 -2.59
CA PHE A 126 -1.50 18.03 -3.45
C PHE A 126 -2.59 17.17 -2.80
N LYS A 127 -3.76 17.11 -3.41
CA LYS A 127 -4.85 16.26 -2.92
C LYS A 127 -5.13 15.12 -3.88
N MET A 128 -5.38 13.94 -3.31
CA MET A 128 -5.71 12.74 -4.04
C MET A 128 -7.10 12.22 -3.67
N SER A 129 -7.84 11.72 -4.65
CA SER A 129 -9.09 10.97 -4.47
C SER A 129 -9.06 9.65 -5.26
N GLY A 130 -9.80 8.66 -4.76
CA GLY A 130 -9.93 7.37 -5.43
C GLY A 130 -8.75 6.42 -5.20
N TYR A 131 -8.78 5.30 -5.93
CA TYR A 131 -7.84 4.19 -5.72
C TYR A 131 -6.44 4.48 -6.25
N ARG A 132 -6.32 5.10 -7.44
CA ARG A 132 -5.05 5.46 -8.09
C ARG A 132 -5.11 6.85 -8.66
N SER A 133 -3.97 7.54 -8.63
CA SER A 133 -3.79 8.86 -9.22
C SER A 133 -2.41 8.97 -9.86
N GLN A 134 -2.30 9.82 -10.86
CA GLN A 134 -1.03 10.33 -11.37
C GLN A 134 -1.03 11.84 -11.21
N GLU A 135 -0.04 12.35 -10.48
CA GLU A 135 0.11 13.77 -10.19
C GLU A 135 1.41 14.28 -10.77
N SER A 136 1.35 15.45 -11.40
CA SER A 136 2.54 16.11 -11.94
C SER A 136 2.94 17.25 -11.03
N ILE A 137 4.18 17.24 -10.59
CA ILE A 137 4.79 18.29 -9.80
C ILE A 137 6.02 18.84 -10.54
N GLU A 138 6.41 20.05 -10.21
CA GLU A 138 7.62 20.69 -10.73
C GLU A 138 8.61 20.88 -9.58
N THR A 139 9.91 20.69 -9.83
CA THR A 139 10.99 20.88 -8.87
C THR A 139 12.21 21.50 -9.56
N SER A 140 13.00 22.29 -8.83
CA SER A 140 14.23 22.88 -9.33
C SER A 140 15.47 21.99 -9.12
N ILE A 141 15.34 20.93 -8.35
CA ILE A 141 16.43 19.97 -8.07
C ILE A 141 16.26 18.70 -8.90
N GLU A 142 17.37 18.04 -9.27
CA GLU A 142 17.35 16.77 -9.99
C GLU A 142 16.79 15.63 -9.10
N PRO A 143 15.63 15.04 -9.43
CA PRO A 143 14.98 14.09 -8.53
C PRO A 143 15.67 12.72 -8.58
N VAL A 144 16.28 12.29 -7.48
CA VAL A 144 16.83 10.93 -7.31
C VAL A 144 15.98 10.10 -6.35
N HIS A 145 15.25 10.75 -5.45
CA HIS A 145 14.33 10.07 -4.51
C HIS A 145 13.11 10.93 -4.22
N VAL A 146 11.98 10.29 -4.04
CA VAL A 146 10.73 10.92 -3.58
C VAL A 146 10.20 10.17 -2.38
N GLN A 147 10.01 10.88 -1.26
CA GLN A 147 9.44 10.36 -0.04
C GLN A 147 8.10 11.01 0.26
N LEU A 148 7.07 10.20 0.51
CA LEU A 148 5.79 10.71 0.99
C LEU A 148 5.81 10.87 2.51
N TYR A 149 5.16 11.94 3.00
CA TYR A 149 4.95 12.21 4.42
C TYR A 149 6.25 12.20 5.26
N PHE A 150 7.27 12.81 4.72
CA PHE A 150 8.60 12.88 5.33
C PHE A 150 8.58 13.52 6.73
N GLY A 151 7.73 14.52 6.94
CA GLY A 151 7.54 15.22 8.21
C GLY A 151 6.45 14.62 9.12
N ASN A 152 5.89 13.47 8.76
CA ASN A 152 4.72 12.87 9.45
C ASN A 152 3.50 13.82 9.50
N GLU A 153 3.22 14.51 8.42
CA GLU A 153 2.16 15.52 8.31
C GLU A 153 0.75 14.90 8.43
N GLN A 154 0.63 13.61 8.13
CA GLN A 154 -0.61 12.84 8.24
C GLN A 154 -0.35 11.47 8.90
N ALA A 155 -1.21 11.11 9.84
CA ALA A 155 -1.27 9.76 10.38
C ALA A 155 -2.04 8.85 9.40
N GLN A 156 -1.39 7.81 8.93
CA GLN A 156 -1.94 6.81 8.01
C GLN A 156 -1.74 5.39 8.56
N ALA A 157 -2.20 4.37 7.83
CA ALA A 157 -1.88 2.99 8.14
C ALA A 157 -0.39 2.68 7.80
N ARG A 158 0.52 3.52 8.31
CA ARG A 158 1.98 3.46 8.10
C ARG A 158 2.71 3.93 9.36
N THR A 159 3.82 3.28 9.65
CA THR A 159 4.84 3.77 10.58
C THR A 159 6.19 3.84 9.85
N MET A 160 7.07 4.74 10.27
CA MET A 160 8.36 4.98 9.62
C MET A 160 9.41 5.32 10.66
N ASP A 161 10.59 4.74 10.49
CA ASP A 161 11.84 5.20 11.09
C ASP A 161 12.72 5.81 10.00
N LYS A 162 13.33 6.95 10.31
CA LYS A 162 14.23 7.68 9.42
C LYS A 162 15.58 7.79 10.10
N VAL A 163 16.61 7.25 9.47
CA VAL A 163 17.95 7.18 10.04
C VAL A 163 18.98 7.74 9.07
N VAL A 164 19.90 8.57 9.58
CA VAL A 164 21.14 8.92 8.87
C VAL A 164 22.22 7.98 9.41
N VAL A 165 22.62 7.04 8.60
CA VAL A 165 23.68 6.06 8.91
C VAL A 165 25.02 6.71 8.62
N THR A 166 25.89 6.82 9.64
CA THR A 166 27.24 7.44 9.54
C THR A 166 28.34 6.58 10.16
N GLU A 167 27.98 5.55 10.91
CA GLU A 167 28.91 4.66 11.60
C GLU A 167 28.33 3.26 11.77
N ILE A 168 29.15 2.32 12.13
CA ILE A 168 28.74 0.95 12.47
C ILE A 168 27.99 1.01 13.80
N GLU A 169 26.73 0.60 13.80
CA GLU A 169 25.85 0.65 14.97
C GLU A 169 24.70 -0.35 14.86
N SER A 170 24.07 -0.65 15.99
CA SER A 170 22.81 -1.41 16.06
C SER A 170 21.62 -0.46 16.15
N LEU A 171 20.63 -0.66 15.32
CA LEU A 171 19.40 0.13 15.24
C LEU A 171 18.20 -0.69 15.73
N ASP A 172 17.56 -0.24 16.80
CA ASP A 172 16.25 -0.79 17.26
C ASP A 172 15.11 -0.02 16.57
N LEU A 173 14.64 -0.52 15.44
CA LEU A 173 13.60 0.10 14.63
C LEU A 173 12.21 -0.30 15.11
N LYS A 174 11.76 0.32 16.21
CA LYS A 174 10.50 0.00 16.89
C LYS A 174 9.26 0.14 16.03
N ASN A 175 9.28 1.06 15.07
CA ASN A 175 8.15 1.28 14.17
C ASN A 175 8.11 0.25 13.02
N MET A 176 9.23 -0.38 12.70
CA MET A 176 9.34 -1.47 11.74
C MET A 176 9.25 -2.85 12.37
N PHE A 177 9.54 -2.97 13.67
CA PHE A 177 9.75 -4.22 14.40
C PHE A 177 10.96 -5.02 13.89
N TRP A 178 11.98 -4.34 13.38
CA TRP A 178 13.24 -4.90 12.94
C TRP A 178 14.37 -4.46 13.86
N ASP A 179 15.26 -5.39 14.18
CA ASP A 179 16.57 -5.08 14.70
C ASP A 179 17.54 -5.05 13.52
N VAL A 180 18.22 -3.94 13.31
CA VAL A 180 19.13 -3.75 12.17
C VAL A 180 20.54 -3.51 12.68
N GLU A 181 21.50 -4.19 12.08
CA GLU A 181 22.94 -3.98 12.28
C GLU A 181 23.49 -3.27 11.05
N VAL A 182 24.23 -2.21 11.27
CA VAL A 182 25.04 -1.56 10.25
C VAL A 182 26.40 -2.22 10.25
N ASP A 183 26.70 -3.02 9.25
CA ASP A 183 27.89 -3.87 9.20
C ASP A 183 29.11 -3.14 8.64
N ALA A 184 28.89 -2.22 7.68
CA ALA A 184 29.94 -1.38 7.10
C ALA A 184 29.34 -0.04 6.61
N VAL A 185 30.15 1.00 6.65
CA VAL A 185 29.82 2.34 6.14
C VAL A 185 31.02 2.88 5.38
N GLU A 186 30.83 3.20 4.10
CA GLU A 186 31.83 3.90 3.27
C GLU A 186 31.68 5.41 3.39
N ASP A 187 30.43 5.89 3.47
CA ASP A 187 30.01 7.27 3.66
C ASP A 187 28.58 7.28 4.22
N SER A 188 28.00 8.46 4.45
CA SER A 188 26.66 8.61 4.99
C SER A 188 25.59 8.07 4.04
N ALA A 189 24.57 7.42 4.60
CA ALA A 189 23.34 7.03 3.90
C ALA A 189 22.11 7.55 4.65
N LEU A 190 21.11 8.07 3.93
CA LEU A 190 19.81 8.41 4.50
C LEU A 190 18.83 7.27 4.20
N VAL A 191 18.38 6.60 5.23
CA VAL A 191 17.53 5.40 5.12
C VAL A 191 16.14 5.66 5.67
N PHE A 192 15.13 5.30 4.90
CA PHE A 192 13.73 5.26 5.30
C PHE A 192 13.31 3.81 5.46
N PHE A 193 12.92 3.45 6.66
CA PHE A 193 12.35 2.16 7.01
C PHE A 193 10.86 2.35 7.23
N GLU A 194 10.03 1.83 6.33
CA GLU A 194 8.59 1.99 6.37
C GLU A 194 7.89 0.66 6.62
N HIS A 195 6.95 0.65 7.56
CA HIS A 195 6.05 -0.46 7.80
C HIS A 195 4.63 -0.05 7.42
N PHE A 196 4.07 -0.71 6.44
CA PHE A 196 2.73 -0.49 5.93
C PHE A 196 1.76 -1.49 6.57
N TRP A 197 0.77 -0.99 7.28
CA TRP A 197 -0.26 -1.77 7.96
C TRP A 197 -1.44 -2.11 7.04
N SER A 198 -1.15 -2.50 5.83
CA SER A 198 -2.08 -2.86 4.79
C SER A 198 -1.52 -4.00 3.95
N GLN A 199 -2.37 -4.64 3.21
CA GLN A 199 -2.00 -5.73 2.31
C GLN A 199 -1.00 -5.24 1.24
N PRO A 200 0.10 -5.99 0.95
CA PRO A 200 0.95 -5.75 -0.21
C PRO A 200 0.15 -5.94 -1.51
N ASP A 201 0.68 -5.44 -2.63
CA ASP A 201 0.08 -5.73 -3.93
C ASP A 201 0.18 -7.22 -4.25
N PRO A 202 -0.81 -7.78 -4.95
CA PRO A 202 -0.82 -9.20 -5.29
C PRO A 202 0.34 -9.58 -6.21
N VAL A 203 0.70 -10.85 -6.23
CA VAL A 203 1.62 -11.44 -7.22
C VAL A 203 1.05 -11.22 -8.62
N LYS A 204 1.87 -10.73 -9.54
CA LYS A 204 1.47 -10.40 -10.92
C LYS A 204 1.58 -11.57 -11.87
N ALA A 205 2.58 -12.42 -11.69
CA ALA A 205 2.86 -13.53 -12.59
C ALA A 205 1.91 -14.71 -12.36
N LEU A 206 1.32 -15.21 -13.44
CA LEU A 206 0.31 -16.26 -13.42
C LEU A 206 0.88 -17.69 -13.29
N ASP A 207 2.19 -17.87 -13.55
CA ASP A 207 2.84 -19.20 -13.62
C ASP A 207 3.65 -19.55 -12.37
N ILE A 208 3.44 -18.89 -11.26
CA ILE A 208 4.39 -18.93 -10.15
C ILE A 208 3.78 -19.60 -8.92
N LYS A 209 4.70 -20.12 -8.11
CA LYS A 209 4.47 -20.70 -6.81
C LYS A 209 3.28 -20.01 -6.14
N PRO A 210 2.29 -20.75 -5.66
CA PRO A 210 1.09 -20.19 -5.07
C PRO A 210 1.42 -19.55 -3.73
N TYR A 211 1.89 -18.32 -3.77
CA TYR A 211 2.14 -17.52 -2.58
C TYR A 211 0.85 -16.88 -2.10
N ARG A 212 0.50 -17.13 -0.86
CA ARG A 212 -0.47 -16.34 -0.12
C ARG A 212 0.29 -15.28 0.65
N LEU A 213 0.22 -14.02 0.20
CA LEU A 213 0.87 -12.88 0.83
C LEU A 213 0.15 -12.50 2.14
N SER A 214 0.85 -11.76 3.02
CA SER A 214 0.24 -11.18 4.22
C SER A 214 -0.98 -10.32 3.88
N GLU A 215 -2.07 -10.47 4.63
CA GLU A 215 -3.27 -9.63 4.52
C GLU A 215 -3.16 -8.35 5.39
N TYR A 216 -2.12 -8.23 6.22
CA TYR A 216 -2.08 -7.23 7.27
C TYR A 216 -0.97 -6.21 7.12
N HIS A 217 0.18 -6.58 6.53
CA HIS A 217 1.33 -5.68 6.48
C HIS A 217 2.42 -6.08 5.48
N TYR A 218 3.30 -5.13 5.18
CA TYR A 218 4.54 -5.29 4.43
C TYR A 218 5.49 -4.13 4.77
N TRP A 219 6.73 -4.20 4.35
CA TRP A 219 7.75 -3.19 4.63
C TRP A 219 8.35 -2.63 3.35
N ARG A 220 8.97 -1.45 3.47
CA ARG A 220 9.81 -0.85 2.43
C ARG A 220 11.07 -0.29 3.07
N VAL A 221 12.20 -0.55 2.42
CA VAL A 221 13.48 0.11 2.69
C VAL A 221 13.84 0.95 1.47
N SER A 222 14.00 2.25 1.67
CA SER A 222 14.32 3.18 0.59
C SER A 222 15.21 4.31 1.12
N GLY A 223 15.72 5.17 0.25
CA GLY A 223 16.53 6.31 0.70
C GLY A 223 17.56 6.77 -0.32
N LEU A 224 18.59 7.40 0.19
CA LEU A 224 19.69 8.01 -0.57
C LEU A 224 21.01 7.38 -0.17
N ASP A 225 21.87 7.13 -1.14
CA ASP A 225 23.22 6.59 -0.93
C ASP A 225 23.26 5.24 -0.20
N LEU A 226 22.24 4.43 -0.39
CA LEU A 226 22.07 3.16 0.34
C LEU A 226 23.19 2.14 0.03
N GLU A 227 23.83 2.26 -1.13
CA GLU A 227 24.98 1.44 -1.51
C GLU A 227 26.25 1.77 -0.70
N LYS A 228 26.28 2.89 0.03
CA LYS A 228 27.41 3.31 0.89
C LYS A 228 27.36 2.68 2.29
N ALA A 229 26.27 1.95 2.61
CA ALA A 229 26.11 1.25 3.88
C ALA A 229 25.71 -0.19 3.64
N GLU A 230 26.40 -1.13 4.30
CA GLU A 230 25.97 -2.53 4.36
C GLU A 230 25.20 -2.75 5.64
N MET A 231 24.01 -3.37 5.52
CA MET A 231 23.13 -3.61 6.65
C MET A 231 22.63 -5.05 6.62
N SER A 232 22.57 -5.65 7.80
CA SER A 232 21.89 -6.92 8.09
C SER A 232 20.83 -6.71 9.18
N GLY A 233 20.07 -7.73 9.53
CA GLY A 233 19.07 -7.55 10.57
C GLY A 233 18.23 -8.78 10.85
N GLN A 234 17.23 -8.60 11.69
CA GLN A 234 16.28 -9.65 12.01
C GLN A 234 14.92 -9.07 12.44
N PHE A 235 13.88 -9.87 12.32
CA PHE A 235 12.58 -9.56 12.88
C PHE A 235 11.81 -10.83 13.25
N PHE A 236 10.88 -10.71 14.21
CA PHE A 236 10.01 -11.80 14.59
C PHE A 236 8.82 -11.89 13.64
N TYR A 237 8.45 -13.11 13.25
CA TYR A 237 7.11 -13.42 12.79
C TYR A 237 6.30 -14.00 13.97
N ASP A 238 5.02 -13.64 14.05
CA ASP A 238 4.13 -14.06 15.13
C ASP A 238 2.71 -14.34 14.62
N GLY A 239 2.41 -15.61 14.40
CA GLY A 239 1.08 -16.09 14.01
C GLY A 239 0.26 -16.63 15.18
N ARG A 240 0.67 -16.42 16.43
CA ARG A 240 -0.04 -16.92 17.61
C ARG A 240 -1.39 -16.25 17.78
N VAL A 241 -2.34 -16.95 18.38
CA VAL A 241 -3.64 -16.38 18.76
C VAL A 241 -3.44 -15.22 19.72
N GLY A 242 -3.79 -14.01 19.29
CA GLY A 242 -3.52 -12.77 20.01
C GLY A 242 -2.25 -12.05 19.53
N GLY A 243 -1.42 -12.68 18.71
CA GLY A 243 -0.45 -12.04 17.83
C GLY A 243 -1.20 -11.28 16.73
N TYR A 244 -0.65 -10.19 16.24
CA TYR A 244 -1.42 -9.30 15.37
C TYR A 244 -0.91 -9.27 13.93
N LEU A 245 0.29 -9.81 13.68
CA LEU A 245 0.96 -9.55 12.42
C LEU A 245 0.76 -10.67 11.40
N ASP A 246 1.01 -11.93 11.78
CA ASP A 246 1.20 -13.02 10.82
C ASP A 246 0.20 -14.17 11.01
N ILE A 247 -0.88 -13.95 11.75
CA ILE A 247 -1.88 -14.98 12.05
C ILE A 247 -2.56 -15.55 10.79
N ASP A 248 -2.61 -14.79 9.73
CA ASP A 248 -3.12 -15.22 8.43
C ASP A 248 -2.16 -16.16 7.71
N LEU A 249 -0.85 -16.06 7.97
CA LEU A 249 0.20 -16.83 7.29
C LEU A 249 0.60 -18.08 8.07
N VAL A 250 0.69 -17.99 9.39
CA VAL A 250 1.29 -19.01 10.24
C VAL A 250 0.24 -19.54 11.23
N SER A 251 -0.76 -20.27 10.73
CA SER A 251 -1.79 -20.85 11.62
C SER A 251 -1.52 -22.31 12.02
N ILE A 252 -0.71 -23.06 11.24
CA ILE A 252 -0.52 -24.51 11.43
C ILE A 252 0.92 -24.96 11.22
N GLN A 253 1.64 -24.41 10.24
CA GLN A 253 3.02 -24.81 9.91
C GLN A 253 3.87 -23.62 9.50
N GLU A 254 5.00 -23.47 10.16
CA GLU A 254 5.99 -22.43 9.89
C GLU A 254 6.90 -22.77 8.70
N ASP A 255 6.99 -24.06 8.33
CA ASP A 255 7.87 -24.54 7.25
C ASP A 255 7.61 -23.89 5.90
N SER A 256 6.35 -23.52 5.64
CA SER A 256 5.93 -22.91 4.37
C SER A 256 6.06 -21.39 4.36
N LEU A 257 6.41 -20.76 5.48
CA LEU A 257 6.63 -19.33 5.56
C LEU A 257 7.90 -18.94 4.82
N VAL A 258 7.80 -17.96 3.94
CA VAL A 258 8.91 -17.43 3.13
C VAL A 258 8.90 -15.91 3.18
N LEU A 259 10.07 -15.31 3.01
CA LEU A 259 10.23 -13.88 2.81
C LEU A 259 10.32 -13.59 1.32
N LEU A 260 9.49 -12.67 0.84
CA LEU A 260 9.50 -12.18 -0.53
C LEU A 260 10.02 -10.75 -0.56
N HIS A 261 10.66 -10.41 -1.68
CA HIS A 261 11.19 -9.09 -1.96
C HIS A 261 10.83 -8.67 -3.39
N ARG A 262 10.71 -7.36 -3.62
CA ARG A 262 10.69 -6.73 -4.94
C ARG A 262 11.35 -5.36 -4.87
N VAL A 263 12.02 -4.94 -5.92
CA VAL A 263 12.73 -3.66 -5.92
C VAL A 263 11.76 -2.48 -5.90
N ASN A 264 10.66 -2.59 -6.64
CA ASN A 264 9.61 -1.55 -6.69
C ASN A 264 8.23 -2.15 -6.98
N ALA A 265 7.19 -1.33 -6.88
CA ALA A 265 5.81 -1.76 -7.07
C ALA A 265 5.49 -2.25 -8.50
N SER A 266 6.33 -1.93 -9.51
CA SER A 266 6.17 -2.43 -10.88
C SER A 266 6.71 -3.85 -11.08
N ASP A 267 7.56 -4.34 -10.16
CA ASP A 267 8.13 -5.68 -10.21
C ASP A 267 7.19 -6.71 -9.58
N ASP A 268 7.45 -7.98 -9.85
CA ASP A 268 6.77 -9.06 -9.15
C ASP A 268 7.53 -9.48 -7.90
N TRP A 269 6.83 -10.10 -6.98
CA TRP A 269 7.40 -10.65 -5.77
C TRP A 269 8.25 -11.88 -6.08
N VAL A 270 9.48 -11.91 -5.58
CA VAL A 270 10.39 -13.06 -5.65
C VAL A 270 10.83 -13.45 -4.25
N GLU A 271 11.13 -14.74 -4.05
CA GLU A 271 11.69 -15.20 -2.78
C GLU A 271 13.05 -14.52 -2.57
N TYR A 272 13.22 -13.91 -1.40
CA TYR A 272 14.45 -13.20 -1.07
C TYR A 272 15.61 -14.19 -0.88
N GLU A 273 16.77 -13.92 -1.46
CA GLU A 273 17.89 -14.85 -1.43
C GLU A 273 18.79 -14.72 -0.20
N PHE A 274 18.77 -13.54 0.46
CA PHE A 274 19.67 -13.22 1.58
C PHE A 274 18.95 -13.28 2.93
N TYR A 275 18.21 -14.37 3.18
CA TYR A 275 17.56 -14.58 4.47
C TYR A 275 17.64 -16.03 4.92
N SER A 276 17.53 -16.21 6.22
CA SER A 276 17.27 -17.48 6.83
C SER A 276 16.09 -17.40 7.80
N LYS A 277 15.47 -18.54 8.05
CA LYS A 277 14.36 -18.64 8.99
C LYS A 277 14.78 -19.49 10.19
N ASN A 278 14.75 -18.90 11.37
CA ASN A 278 15.06 -19.54 12.62
C ASN A 278 13.77 -19.85 13.39
N ILE A 279 13.39 -21.12 13.37
CA ILE A 279 12.21 -21.62 14.09
C ILE A 279 12.58 -21.73 15.57
N LEU A 280 11.91 -20.94 16.40
CA LEU A 280 12.15 -20.95 17.84
C LEU A 280 11.28 -22.00 18.53
N GLY A 281 11.88 -23.10 18.92
CA GLY A 281 11.18 -24.20 19.59
C GLY A 281 10.67 -25.28 18.64
N GLN A 282 9.37 -25.51 18.56
CA GLN A 282 8.75 -26.49 17.66
C GLN A 282 8.13 -25.78 16.46
N SER A 283 8.14 -26.40 15.28
CA SER A 283 7.65 -25.82 14.01
C SER A 283 6.12 -25.62 13.92
N ASP A 284 5.42 -25.83 15.01
CA ASP A 284 3.97 -25.63 15.14
C ASP A 284 3.59 -24.58 16.20
N ASN A 285 4.55 -23.85 16.72
CA ASN A 285 4.29 -22.80 17.72
C ASN A 285 3.96 -21.43 17.14
N ALA A 286 4.01 -21.31 15.81
CA ALA A 286 3.69 -20.12 15.02
C ALA A 286 4.52 -18.88 15.38
N TRP A 287 5.76 -19.06 15.85
CA TRP A 287 6.63 -17.97 16.26
C TRP A 287 8.10 -18.26 16.00
N GLY A 288 8.81 -17.32 15.41
CA GLY A 288 10.21 -17.45 15.09
C GLY A 288 10.85 -16.16 14.61
N LEU A 289 12.05 -16.28 14.06
CA LEU A 289 12.83 -15.17 13.52
C LEU A 289 13.03 -15.34 12.02
N ILE A 290 12.99 -14.24 11.32
CA ILE A 290 13.58 -14.07 10.00
C ILE A 290 14.88 -13.30 10.20
N GLU A 291 15.98 -13.87 9.78
CA GLU A 291 17.32 -13.29 9.83
C GLU A 291 17.68 -12.85 8.41
N LEU A 292 18.13 -11.61 8.23
CA LEU A 292 18.51 -11.01 6.97
C LEU A 292 20.02 -10.85 6.94
N ASP A 293 20.70 -11.64 6.11
CA ASP A 293 22.15 -11.52 5.93
C ASP A 293 22.53 -10.20 5.23
N LYS A 294 21.59 -9.63 4.50
CA LYS A 294 21.72 -8.35 3.83
C LYS A 294 20.36 -7.67 3.71
N ILE A 295 20.30 -6.37 3.89
CA ILE A 295 19.11 -5.57 3.64
C ILE A 295 19.32 -4.77 2.35
N LEU A 296 18.49 -5.02 1.33
CA LEU A 296 18.50 -4.30 0.05
C LEU A 296 17.35 -3.30 0.00
N PRO A 297 17.48 -2.21 -0.79
CA PRO A 297 16.35 -1.36 -1.09
C PRO A 297 15.21 -2.14 -1.76
N GLY A 298 13.97 -1.77 -1.44
CA GLY A 298 12.78 -2.38 -2.02
C GLY A 298 11.70 -2.70 -0.99
N GLU A 299 10.73 -3.48 -1.41
CA GLU A 299 9.62 -3.91 -0.57
C GLU A 299 9.79 -5.36 -0.12
N TYR A 300 9.37 -5.63 1.10
CA TYR A 300 9.46 -6.94 1.75
C TYR A 300 8.08 -7.37 2.25
N THR A 301 7.73 -8.63 2.09
CA THR A 301 6.52 -9.20 2.69
C THR A 301 6.72 -10.66 3.06
N LEU A 302 6.06 -11.08 4.13
CA LEU A 302 5.95 -12.50 4.41
C LEU A 302 4.86 -13.12 3.52
N ALA A 303 5.08 -14.36 3.15
CA ALA A 303 4.12 -15.16 2.41
C ALA A 303 4.15 -16.61 2.89
N ASN A 304 3.04 -17.30 2.70
CA ASN A 304 2.97 -18.75 2.88
C ASN A 304 2.88 -19.41 1.50
N LEU A 305 3.70 -20.44 1.27
CA LEU A 305 3.61 -21.27 0.09
C LEU A 305 2.41 -22.22 0.25
N ASP A 306 1.28 -21.87 -0.35
CA ASP A 306 0.08 -22.70 -0.32
C ASP A 306 0.23 -23.91 -1.23
N ARG A 307 0.70 -25.01 -0.66
CA ARG A 307 0.85 -26.28 -1.38
C ARG A 307 -0.47 -26.92 -1.82
N THR A 308 -1.60 -26.46 -1.27
CA THR A 308 -2.92 -27.00 -1.67
C THR A 308 -3.28 -26.57 -3.08
N ILE A 309 -2.81 -25.41 -3.51
CA ILE A 309 -2.98 -24.91 -4.88
C ILE A 309 -2.12 -25.71 -5.88
N LEU A 310 -0.97 -26.25 -5.46
CA LEU A 310 -0.12 -27.10 -6.32
C LEU A 310 -0.74 -28.47 -6.64
N HIS A 311 -1.67 -28.94 -5.80
CA HIS A 311 -2.36 -30.22 -5.98
C HIS A 311 -3.76 -30.09 -6.58
N SER A 312 -4.24 -28.87 -6.80
CA SER A 312 -5.62 -28.64 -7.30
C SER A 312 -5.74 -28.56 -8.83
N SER A 313 -4.85 -29.25 -9.56
CA SER A 313 -5.17 -29.53 -10.98
C SER A 313 -6.45 -30.36 -11.17
N ASP A 314 -7.05 -30.86 -10.10
CA ASP A 314 -8.27 -31.70 -10.13
C ASP A 314 -9.46 -31.16 -9.32
N ASN A 315 -9.32 -30.07 -8.58
CA ASN A 315 -10.48 -29.41 -7.98
C ASN A 315 -10.75 -28.11 -8.72
N ILE A 316 -11.62 -28.19 -9.71
CA ILE A 316 -12.29 -27.05 -10.33
C ILE A 316 -13.03 -26.34 -9.19
N LEU A 317 -12.42 -25.30 -8.59
CA LEU A 317 -13.22 -24.22 -7.98
C LEU A 317 -14.13 -23.76 -9.13
N GLU A 318 -15.44 -23.84 -8.97
CA GLU A 318 -16.37 -23.30 -9.95
C GLU A 318 -15.94 -21.85 -10.19
N SER A 319 -15.44 -21.59 -11.40
CA SER A 319 -15.01 -20.24 -11.81
C SER A 319 -16.17 -19.29 -11.55
N VAL A 320 -15.92 -18.23 -10.83
CA VAL A 320 -16.93 -17.19 -10.59
C VAL A 320 -17.18 -16.35 -11.85
N VAL A 321 -16.28 -16.47 -12.85
CA VAL A 321 -16.34 -15.77 -14.12
C VAL A 321 -16.48 -16.78 -15.27
N GLU A 322 -17.51 -16.62 -16.07
CA GLU A 322 -17.67 -17.29 -17.34
C GLU A 322 -17.56 -16.28 -18.49
N ILE A 323 -16.71 -16.58 -19.48
CA ILE A 323 -16.50 -15.71 -20.64
C ILE A 323 -16.97 -16.40 -21.90
N PHE A 324 -17.88 -15.75 -22.62
CA PHE A 324 -18.37 -16.24 -23.90
C PHE A 324 -18.65 -15.09 -24.90
N PRO A 325 -18.56 -15.37 -26.24
CA PRO A 325 -17.98 -16.59 -26.80
C PRO A 325 -16.48 -16.69 -26.54
N ASN A 326 -15.97 -17.90 -26.43
CA ASN A 326 -14.54 -18.17 -26.38
C ASN A 326 -14.23 -19.36 -27.30
N PRO A 327 -13.59 -19.14 -28.47
CA PRO A 327 -12.97 -17.88 -28.95
C PRO A 327 -13.97 -16.79 -29.33
N ALA A 328 -13.57 -15.52 -29.08
CA ALA A 328 -14.33 -14.34 -29.45
C ALA A 328 -13.73 -13.60 -30.65
N ARG A 329 -14.44 -12.60 -31.16
CA ARG A 329 -13.96 -11.71 -32.23
C ARG A 329 -13.97 -10.23 -31.83
N ASN A 330 -15.14 -9.68 -31.66
CA ASN A 330 -15.31 -8.23 -31.40
C ASN A 330 -15.81 -7.91 -30.01
N GLU A 331 -16.43 -8.87 -29.36
CA GLU A 331 -17.07 -8.69 -28.05
C GLU A 331 -16.93 -9.96 -27.22
N ILE A 332 -16.73 -9.79 -25.94
CA ILE A 332 -16.86 -10.84 -24.91
C ILE A 332 -17.98 -10.47 -23.96
N THR A 333 -18.67 -11.47 -23.44
CA THR A 333 -19.59 -11.34 -22.33
C THR A 333 -18.94 -11.98 -21.12
N VAL A 334 -18.78 -11.18 -20.07
CA VAL A 334 -18.34 -11.61 -18.75
C VAL A 334 -19.59 -11.87 -17.92
N ASN A 335 -19.81 -13.12 -17.50
CA ASN A 335 -20.92 -13.54 -16.68
C ASN A 335 -20.38 -13.94 -15.29
N LEU A 336 -20.93 -13.35 -14.25
CA LEU A 336 -20.54 -13.62 -12.84
C LEU A 336 -21.53 -14.58 -12.21
N ASN A 337 -21.07 -15.39 -11.26
CA ASN A 337 -21.92 -16.24 -10.45
C ASN A 337 -22.83 -15.38 -9.55
N ASP A 338 -24.13 -15.75 -9.44
CA ASP A 338 -25.20 -14.98 -8.77
C ASP A 338 -24.94 -14.66 -7.28
N ASN A 339 -23.96 -15.29 -6.65
CA ASN A 339 -23.64 -15.09 -5.23
C ASN A 339 -22.59 -13.99 -4.96
N LEU A 340 -22.12 -13.28 -6.00
CA LEU A 340 -21.08 -12.27 -5.86
C LEU A 340 -21.67 -10.87 -5.64
N SER A 341 -21.25 -10.20 -4.56
CA SER A 341 -21.55 -8.77 -4.38
C SER A 341 -20.78 -7.94 -5.42
N LEU A 342 -21.47 -7.09 -6.18
CA LEU A 342 -20.91 -6.31 -7.29
C LEU A 342 -20.14 -5.06 -6.83
N SER A 343 -20.12 -4.75 -5.53
CA SER A 343 -19.35 -3.61 -5.03
C SER A 343 -17.85 -3.86 -5.21
N ASP A 344 -17.14 -2.87 -5.79
CA ASP A 344 -15.69 -2.84 -5.96
C ASP A 344 -15.11 -4.00 -6.80
N LEU A 345 -15.87 -4.48 -7.79
CA LEU A 345 -15.39 -5.47 -8.75
C LEU A 345 -14.73 -4.79 -9.94
N LEU A 346 -13.48 -5.15 -10.19
CA LEU A 346 -12.69 -4.72 -11.32
C LEU A 346 -12.33 -5.92 -12.19
N PHE A 347 -12.62 -5.85 -13.48
CA PHE A 347 -12.23 -6.87 -14.46
C PHE A 347 -11.06 -6.35 -15.28
N GLU A 348 -9.94 -7.06 -15.22
CA GLU A 348 -8.69 -6.67 -15.88
C GLU A 348 -8.32 -7.68 -16.95
N ILE A 349 -7.91 -7.18 -18.11
CA ILE A 349 -7.47 -7.98 -19.26
C ILE A 349 -6.01 -7.70 -19.56
N TYR A 350 -5.22 -8.76 -19.66
CA TYR A 350 -3.78 -8.73 -19.91
C TYR A 350 -3.43 -9.49 -21.20
N ASN A 351 -2.41 -9.03 -21.93
CA ASN A 351 -1.83 -9.81 -23.02
C ASN A 351 -0.91 -10.94 -22.48
N ILE A 352 -0.35 -11.75 -23.39
CA ILE A 352 0.53 -12.87 -23.02
C ILE A 352 1.86 -12.42 -22.37
N GLU A 353 2.23 -11.15 -22.50
CA GLU A 353 3.42 -10.57 -21.90
C GLU A 353 3.12 -9.99 -20.49
N GLY A 354 1.88 -10.15 -20.01
CA GLY A 354 1.45 -9.63 -18.70
C GLY A 354 1.15 -8.13 -18.68
N LYS A 355 1.12 -7.46 -19.85
CA LYS A 355 0.75 -6.05 -19.94
C LYS A 355 -0.76 -5.89 -19.83
N LEU A 356 -1.21 -5.01 -18.92
CA LEU A 356 -2.62 -4.63 -18.81
C LEU A 356 -3.07 -3.93 -20.10
N ILE A 357 -4.14 -4.45 -20.71
CA ILE A 357 -4.74 -3.94 -21.94
C ILE A 357 -6.01 -3.16 -21.68
N GLN A 358 -6.85 -3.65 -20.75
CA GLN A 358 -8.10 -2.99 -20.37
C GLN A 358 -8.43 -3.32 -18.93
N SER A 359 -9.04 -2.37 -18.24
CA SER A 359 -9.58 -2.54 -16.88
C SER A 359 -10.95 -1.87 -16.85
N GLU A 360 -11.96 -2.57 -16.30
CA GLU A 360 -13.35 -2.12 -16.27
C GLU A 360 -14.03 -2.53 -14.98
N SER A 361 -14.74 -1.59 -14.35
CA SER A 361 -15.56 -1.88 -13.17
C SER A 361 -16.83 -2.61 -13.56
N LEU A 362 -17.08 -3.77 -12.97
CA LEU A 362 -18.29 -4.55 -13.22
C LEU A 362 -19.41 -4.09 -12.28
N ILE A 363 -20.46 -3.51 -12.88
CA ILE A 363 -21.64 -3.03 -12.17
C ILE A 363 -22.85 -3.96 -12.31
N ASP A 364 -22.76 -4.94 -13.21
CA ASP A 364 -23.80 -5.93 -13.50
C ASP A 364 -23.23 -7.35 -13.51
N ILE A 365 -24.06 -8.34 -13.19
CA ILE A 365 -23.71 -9.77 -13.23
C ILE A 365 -23.30 -10.20 -14.65
N VAL A 366 -23.88 -9.58 -15.67
CA VAL A 366 -23.59 -9.84 -17.09
C VAL A 366 -23.09 -8.57 -17.74
N THR A 367 -21.80 -8.48 -18.01
CA THR A 367 -21.17 -7.31 -18.63
C THR A 367 -20.63 -7.65 -20.00
N ARG A 368 -20.94 -6.82 -21.03
CA ARG A 368 -20.40 -6.94 -22.38
C ARG A 368 -19.24 -5.99 -22.57
N MET A 369 -18.12 -6.51 -23.06
CA MET A 369 -16.89 -5.75 -23.27
C MET A 369 -16.49 -5.81 -24.74
N ASN A 370 -16.22 -4.65 -25.33
CA ASN A 370 -15.72 -4.55 -26.69
C ASN A 370 -14.22 -4.84 -26.73
N VAL A 371 -13.82 -5.84 -27.51
CA VAL A 371 -12.44 -6.27 -27.70
C VAL A 371 -12.01 -6.19 -29.18
N SER A 372 -12.78 -5.49 -30.03
CA SER A 372 -12.52 -5.38 -31.47
C SER A 372 -11.18 -4.72 -31.83
N ASN A 373 -10.61 -3.93 -30.92
CA ASN A 373 -9.32 -3.26 -31.08
C ASN A 373 -8.13 -4.10 -30.58
N PHE A 374 -8.39 -5.30 -30.06
CA PHE A 374 -7.33 -6.18 -29.58
C PHE A 374 -6.79 -7.04 -30.71
N ALA A 375 -5.50 -7.37 -30.67
CA ALA A 375 -4.92 -8.31 -31.63
C ALA A 375 -5.45 -9.72 -31.39
N ASN A 376 -5.50 -10.54 -32.46
CA ASN A 376 -5.82 -11.96 -32.33
C ASN A 376 -4.78 -12.66 -31.44
N GLY A 377 -5.22 -13.51 -30.53
CA GLY A 377 -4.34 -14.20 -29.61
C GLY A 377 -5.00 -14.62 -28.29
N VAL A 378 -4.17 -15.08 -27.35
CA VAL A 378 -4.59 -15.46 -26.01
C VAL A 378 -4.48 -14.26 -25.08
N TYR A 379 -5.50 -14.05 -24.28
CA TYR A 379 -5.55 -13.03 -23.23
C TYR A 379 -5.82 -13.68 -21.88
N ASN A 380 -5.20 -13.14 -20.87
CA ASN A 380 -5.49 -13.50 -19.48
C ASN A 380 -6.44 -12.47 -18.88
N TYR A 381 -7.31 -12.88 -17.96
CA TYR A 381 -8.12 -11.97 -17.18
C TYR A 381 -7.92 -12.18 -15.69
N ARG A 382 -8.23 -11.14 -14.92
CA ARG A 382 -8.40 -11.18 -13.47
C ARG A 382 -9.70 -10.50 -13.10
N LEU A 383 -10.41 -11.10 -12.14
CA LEU A 383 -11.48 -10.43 -11.41
C LEU A 383 -10.94 -10.02 -10.06
N VAL A 384 -10.94 -8.73 -9.79
CA VAL A 384 -10.37 -8.12 -8.58
C VAL A 384 -11.49 -7.53 -7.75
N LYS A 385 -11.52 -7.80 -6.45
CA LYS A 385 -12.44 -7.21 -5.48
C LYS A 385 -11.65 -6.65 -4.30
N GLY A 386 -11.87 -5.36 -4.00
CA GLY A 386 -11.13 -4.69 -2.92
C GLY A 386 -9.61 -4.77 -3.07
N GLY A 387 -9.10 -4.74 -4.33
CA GLY A 387 -7.68 -4.89 -4.63
C GLY A 387 -7.15 -6.33 -4.65
N ARG A 388 -8.00 -7.34 -4.38
CA ARG A 388 -7.63 -8.76 -4.37
C ARG A 388 -8.19 -9.49 -5.58
N ALA A 389 -7.35 -10.26 -6.28
CA ALA A 389 -7.82 -11.17 -7.32
C ALA A 389 -8.64 -12.31 -6.68
N ILE A 390 -9.90 -12.45 -7.12
CA ILE A 390 -10.83 -13.48 -6.63
C ILE A 390 -11.11 -14.55 -7.69
N ASP A 391 -10.79 -14.25 -8.96
CA ASP A 391 -10.85 -15.20 -10.06
C ASP A 391 -9.87 -14.78 -11.16
N SER A 392 -9.40 -15.74 -11.97
CA SER A 392 -8.56 -15.49 -13.12
C SER A 392 -8.69 -16.63 -14.14
N GLY A 393 -8.47 -16.31 -15.41
CA GLY A 393 -8.52 -17.31 -16.46
C GLY A 393 -8.04 -16.76 -17.80
N LYS A 394 -8.39 -17.47 -18.88
CA LYS A 394 -7.93 -17.16 -20.24
C LYS A 394 -9.10 -17.15 -21.22
N PHE A 395 -9.01 -16.30 -22.22
CA PHE A 395 -9.88 -16.35 -23.39
C PHE A 395 -9.08 -16.09 -24.69
N VAL A 396 -9.65 -16.44 -25.81
CA VAL A 396 -9.00 -16.38 -27.12
C VAL A 396 -9.76 -15.41 -28.02
N LEU A 397 -9.03 -14.58 -28.77
CA LEU A 397 -9.56 -13.75 -29.85
C LEU A 397 -9.09 -14.28 -31.22
N ASN A 398 -10.03 -14.37 -32.17
CA ASN A 398 -9.81 -14.84 -33.53
C ASN A 398 -10.18 -13.78 -34.56
#